data_34d56e1b43b0fd094654409417ee4f34
#
_entry.id   34d56e1b43b0fd094654409417ee4f34
#
_cell.length_a   1.000
_cell.length_b   1.000
_cell.length_c   1.000
_cell.angle_alpha   90.00
_cell.angle_beta   90.00
_cell.angle_gamma   90.00
#
_symmetry.space_group_name_H-M   'P 1'
#
loop_
_entity.id
_entity.type
_entity.pdbx_description
1 polymer ?
#
loop_
_entity_poly.entity_id
_entity_poly.type
_entity_poly.pdbx_seq_one_letter_code
_entity_poly.pdbx_strand_id
1 'polypeptide(L)'
;MEGPGATCYIQVCYRFPSASHPDFFPLSVLDSLLAGPSNLNMFSGGISNKTSRLYRALVDKEYVVSVHGGAQATIDPFMYTITMTVHPRRKPEEALAALDKEIQRVKEQKVTKEEITRAIKQARALFAYGSENITNQGFWLGYAEMFANYNWFETYLEKLSAVTAKDIQQVANEYLKPQSRVVGTYVPQEGKS
;
A
#
# COMPACT_ATOMS: atom_id res chain seq x y z
N MET A 1 -9.42 -20.99 -1.73
CA MET A 1 -8.86 -21.59 -2.96
C MET A 1 -7.75 -22.52 -2.51
N GLU A 2 -7.73 -23.74 -3.00
CA GLU A 2 -6.73 -24.76 -2.66
C GLU A 2 -5.99 -25.18 -3.91
N GLY A 3 -4.69 -25.54 -3.78
CA GLY A 3 -3.89 -25.96 -4.92
C GLY A 3 -2.52 -26.52 -4.53
N PRO A 4 -1.72 -26.98 -5.50
CA PRO A 4 -0.42 -27.59 -5.25
C PRO A 4 0.59 -26.55 -4.74
N GLY A 5 1.45 -26.96 -3.81
CA GLY A 5 2.51 -26.10 -3.28
C GLY A 5 2.73 -26.27 -1.79
N ALA A 6 3.62 -25.48 -1.22
CA ALA A 6 3.95 -25.51 0.21
C ALA A 6 3.71 -24.17 0.92
N THR A 7 3.26 -23.14 0.19
CA THR A 7 3.16 -21.77 0.71
C THR A 7 1.74 -21.26 0.68
N CYS A 8 1.30 -20.71 1.82
CA CYS A 8 0.00 -20.07 1.95
C CYS A 8 0.12 -18.58 1.63
N TYR A 9 -0.80 -18.06 0.83
CA TYR A 9 -0.89 -16.65 0.46
C TYR A 9 -2.24 -16.07 0.87
N ILE A 10 -2.22 -14.82 1.30
CA ILE A 10 -3.44 -14.03 1.55
C ILE A 10 -3.35 -12.76 0.73
N GLN A 11 -4.41 -12.43 0.02
CA GLN A 11 -4.59 -11.14 -0.62
C GLN A 11 -5.85 -10.48 -0.08
N VAL A 12 -5.69 -9.26 0.43
CA VAL A 12 -6.79 -8.43 0.91
C VAL A 12 -6.93 -7.24 -0.03
N CYS A 13 -8.11 -7.04 -0.60
CA CYS A 13 -8.41 -5.97 -1.52
C CYS A 13 -9.46 -5.05 -0.93
N TYR A 14 -9.15 -3.75 -0.90
CA TYR A 14 -10.09 -2.67 -0.57
C TYR A 14 -10.37 -1.83 -1.82
N ARG A 15 -11.47 -1.11 -1.82
CA ARG A 15 -11.75 -0.13 -2.86
C ARG A 15 -10.80 1.06 -2.72
N PHE A 16 -10.28 1.55 -3.83
CA PHE A 16 -9.40 2.71 -3.89
C PHE A 16 -9.97 3.74 -4.89
N PRO A 17 -9.94 5.04 -4.58
CA PRO A 17 -10.50 6.06 -5.46
C PRO A 17 -9.62 6.28 -6.70
N SER A 18 -10.20 6.96 -7.69
CA SER A 18 -9.47 7.41 -8.88
C SER A 18 -8.37 8.42 -8.53
N ALA A 19 -7.40 8.58 -9.43
CA ALA A 19 -6.27 9.49 -9.23
C ALA A 19 -6.66 10.97 -9.07
N SER A 20 -7.80 11.38 -9.63
CA SER A 20 -8.33 12.75 -9.53
C SER A 20 -9.12 13.00 -8.24
N HIS A 21 -9.43 11.95 -7.46
CA HIS A 21 -10.19 12.09 -6.22
C HIS A 21 -9.35 12.76 -5.12
N PRO A 22 -9.90 13.65 -4.29
CA PRO A 22 -9.15 14.32 -3.23
C PRO A 22 -8.54 13.34 -2.19
N ASP A 23 -9.16 12.21 -1.94
CA ASP A 23 -8.67 11.19 -1.01
C ASP A 23 -7.49 10.35 -1.54
N PHE A 24 -7.15 10.49 -2.82
CA PHE A 24 -6.04 9.74 -3.42
C PHE A 24 -4.72 9.95 -2.69
N PHE A 25 -4.35 11.21 -2.43
CA PHE A 25 -3.08 11.55 -1.79
C PHE A 25 -3.03 11.15 -0.31
N PRO A 26 -4.05 11.39 0.52
CA PRO A 26 -4.12 10.85 1.87
C PRO A 26 -3.98 9.32 1.93
N LEU A 27 -4.65 8.60 1.01
CA LEU A 27 -4.55 7.14 0.90
C LEU A 27 -3.17 6.68 0.43
N SER A 28 -2.51 7.41 -0.47
CA SER A 28 -1.15 7.12 -0.91
C SER A 28 -0.14 7.28 0.23
N VAL A 29 -0.31 8.29 1.08
CA VAL A 29 0.50 8.44 2.30
C VAL A 29 0.20 7.33 3.30
N LEU A 30 -1.07 6.97 3.48
CA LEU A 30 -1.47 5.85 4.34
C LEU A 30 -0.85 4.53 3.88
N ASP A 31 -0.87 4.22 2.58
CA ASP A 31 -0.22 3.04 2.03
C ASP A 31 1.29 3.03 2.33
N SER A 32 1.95 4.15 2.11
CA SER A 32 3.38 4.31 2.42
C SER A 32 3.70 4.04 3.90
N LEU A 33 2.81 4.43 4.80
CA LEU A 33 2.95 4.16 6.24
C LEU A 33 2.68 2.70 6.60
N LEU A 34 1.69 2.09 5.96
CA LEU A 34 1.28 0.70 6.21
C LEU A 34 2.26 -0.29 5.60
N ALA A 35 2.51 -0.20 4.32
CA ALA A 35 3.24 -1.22 3.56
C ALA A 35 4.62 -0.77 3.05
N GLY A 36 4.93 0.51 3.18
CA GLY A 36 6.17 1.11 2.67
C GLY A 36 5.95 1.78 1.30
N PRO A 37 6.91 2.60 0.87
CA PRO A 37 6.78 3.44 -0.31
C PRO A 37 6.91 2.58 -1.59
N SER A 38 5.82 2.02 -2.05
CA SER A 38 5.81 1.09 -3.20
C SER A 38 5.28 1.67 -4.50
N ASN A 39 4.44 2.71 -4.44
CA ASN A 39 3.47 2.92 -5.52
C ASN A 39 3.78 3.95 -6.58
N LEU A 40 4.84 4.73 -6.42
CA LEU A 40 5.26 5.68 -7.45
C LEU A 40 6.41 5.16 -8.30
N ASN A 41 6.86 3.98 -7.97
CA ASN A 41 8.01 3.42 -8.63
C ASN A 41 7.63 2.26 -9.52
N MET A 42 7.03 2.57 -10.67
CA MET A 42 6.76 1.55 -11.70
C MET A 42 8.05 0.92 -12.26
N PHE A 43 9.21 1.50 -11.96
CA PHE A 43 10.50 1.08 -12.53
C PHE A 43 11.48 0.53 -11.50
N SER A 44 11.23 0.62 -10.21
CA SER A 44 12.17 0.13 -9.21
C SER A 44 11.64 -1.05 -8.44
N GLY A 45 12.45 -2.07 -8.35
CA GLY A 45 12.31 -3.15 -7.41
C GLY A 45 12.21 -2.61 -5.98
N GLY A 46 11.39 -3.25 -5.16
CA GLY A 46 10.93 -2.76 -3.87
C GLY A 46 12.03 -2.19 -2.99
N ILE A 47 11.86 -0.96 -2.58
CA ILE A 47 12.61 -0.41 -1.46
C ILE A 47 12.19 -1.17 -0.22
N SER A 48 13.18 -1.46 0.63
CA SER A 48 12.93 -2.14 1.90
C SER A 48 11.82 -1.45 2.69
N ASN A 49 10.78 -2.18 3.00
CA ASN A 49 9.63 -1.71 3.79
C ASN A 49 9.77 -1.99 5.29
N LYS A 50 10.97 -2.34 5.78
CA LYS A 50 11.23 -2.75 7.17
C LYS A 50 10.78 -1.74 8.24
N THR A 51 10.64 -0.47 7.86
CA THR A 51 10.16 0.58 8.77
C THR A 51 8.65 0.77 8.74
N SER A 52 7.94 0.08 7.85
CA SER A 52 6.49 0.17 7.73
C SER A 52 5.77 -0.50 8.91
N ARG A 53 4.53 -0.09 9.14
CA ARG A 53 3.74 -0.61 10.26
C ARG A 53 3.40 -2.08 10.08
N LEU A 54 3.01 -2.49 8.88
CA LEU A 54 2.68 -3.88 8.60
C LEU A 54 3.90 -4.79 8.68
N TYR A 55 5.08 -4.32 8.25
CA TYR A 55 6.29 -5.11 8.41
C TYR A 55 6.55 -5.41 9.89
N ARG A 56 6.53 -4.38 10.74
CA ARG A 56 6.77 -4.52 12.19
C ARG A 56 5.67 -5.33 12.90
N ALA A 57 4.43 -5.20 12.45
CA ALA A 57 3.31 -5.89 13.07
C ALA A 57 3.19 -7.35 12.66
N LEU A 58 3.62 -7.69 11.44
CA LEU A 58 3.38 -9.00 10.84
C LEU A 58 4.67 -9.79 10.60
N VAL A 59 5.70 -9.17 10.00
CA VAL A 59 6.95 -9.86 9.65
C VAL A 59 7.84 -10.01 10.87
N ASP A 60 8.10 -8.93 11.62
CA ASP A 60 8.93 -9.00 12.83
C ASP A 60 8.34 -9.91 13.92
N LYS A 61 7.02 -10.16 13.85
CA LYS A 61 6.31 -11.07 14.77
C LYS A 61 6.06 -12.47 14.19
N GLU A 62 6.65 -12.76 13.05
CA GLU A 62 6.57 -14.06 12.40
C GLU A 62 5.13 -14.55 12.11
N TYR A 63 4.18 -13.64 11.85
CA TYR A 63 2.88 -14.02 11.31
C TYR A 63 2.98 -14.30 9.81
N VAL A 64 3.80 -13.51 9.11
CA VAL A 64 4.05 -13.64 7.68
C VAL A 64 5.55 -13.55 7.37
N VAL A 65 5.96 -14.11 6.26
CA VAL A 65 7.33 -14.00 5.74
C VAL A 65 7.53 -12.69 4.99
N SER A 66 6.48 -12.23 4.30
CA SER A 66 6.50 -10.97 3.57
C SER A 66 5.12 -10.33 3.55
N VAL A 67 5.09 -9.00 3.47
CA VAL A 67 3.88 -8.20 3.28
C VAL A 67 4.17 -7.08 2.29
N HIS A 68 3.27 -6.88 1.34
CA HIS A 68 3.35 -5.83 0.33
C HIS A 68 1.99 -5.15 0.21
N GLY A 69 1.98 -3.84 0.09
CA GLY A 69 0.82 -3.05 -0.25
C GLY A 69 0.96 -2.46 -1.66
N GLY A 70 -0.15 -2.11 -2.27
CA GLY A 70 -0.12 -1.49 -3.57
C GLY A 70 -1.46 -0.87 -3.98
N ALA A 71 -1.39 0.41 -4.37
CA ALA A 71 -2.44 1.12 -5.07
C ALA A 71 -1.90 1.68 -6.39
N GLN A 72 -2.76 1.97 -7.34
CA GLN A 72 -2.40 2.54 -8.62
C GLN A 72 -3.20 3.81 -8.89
N ALA A 73 -2.59 4.76 -9.60
CA ALA A 73 -3.30 5.89 -10.16
C ALA A 73 -4.06 5.43 -11.40
N THR A 74 -5.40 5.56 -11.37
CA THR A 74 -6.29 5.10 -12.43
C THR A 74 -7.37 6.14 -12.72
N ILE A 75 -7.99 6.09 -13.90
CA ILE A 75 -9.12 6.96 -14.29
C ILE A 75 -10.32 6.70 -13.39
N ASP A 76 -10.66 5.42 -13.24
CA ASP A 76 -11.79 4.98 -12.43
C ASP A 76 -11.32 4.45 -11.07
N PRO A 77 -12.20 4.38 -10.07
CA PRO A 77 -11.89 3.70 -8.80
C PRO A 77 -11.44 2.26 -9.04
N PHE A 78 -10.35 1.86 -8.39
CA PHE A 78 -9.77 0.53 -8.53
C PHE A 78 -9.60 -0.12 -7.16
N MET A 79 -8.52 -0.86 -6.94
CA MET A 79 -8.27 -1.54 -5.66
C MET A 79 -6.94 -1.14 -5.02
N TYR A 80 -6.98 -1.12 -3.70
CA TYR A 80 -5.81 -1.19 -2.85
C TYR A 80 -5.62 -2.64 -2.41
N THR A 81 -4.47 -3.21 -2.68
CA THR A 81 -4.16 -4.60 -2.35
C THR A 81 -3.12 -4.70 -1.24
N ILE A 82 -3.33 -5.62 -0.31
CA ILE A 82 -2.31 -6.06 0.65
C ILE A 82 -2.10 -7.55 0.42
N THR A 83 -0.90 -7.92 0.00
CA THR A 83 -0.51 -9.31 -0.24
C THR A 83 0.44 -9.78 0.84
N MET A 84 0.17 -10.96 1.39
CA MET A 84 0.93 -11.55 2.47
C MET A 84 1.32 -12.99 2.13
N THR A 85 2.57 -13.35 2.42
CA THR A 85 3.04 -14.74 2.43
C THR A 85 3.03 -15.22 3.87
N VAL A 86 2.15 -16.14 4.21
CA VAL A 86 1.96 -16.62 5.58
C VAL A 86 3.19 -17.41 6.05
N HIS A 87 3.60 -17.20 7.29
CA HIS A 87 4.73 -17.94 7.86
C HIS A 87 4.34 -19.42 8.02
N PRO A 88 5.20 -20.42 7.69
CA PRO A 88 4.86 -21.85 7.70
C PRO A 88 4.34 -22.38 9.04
N ARG A 89 4.70 -21.72 10.14
CA ARG A 89 4.28 -22.10 11.52
C ARG A 89 2.99 -21.40 11.97
N ARG A 90 2.32 -20.64 11.10
CA ARG A 90 1.15 -19.84 11.43
C ARG A 90 -0.04 -20.21 10.57
N LYS A 91 -1.23 -20.01 11.13
CA LYS A 91 -2.47 -20.15 10.39
C LYS A 91 -2.82 -18.85 9.64
N PRO A 92 -3.46 -18.93 8.47
CA PRO A 92 -3.90 -17.75 7.72
C PRO A 92 -4.76 -16.80 8.57
N GLU A 93 -5.61 -17.34 9.43
CA GLU A 93 -6.51 -16.55 10.29
C GLU A 93 -5.74 -15.69 11.30
N GLU A 94 -4.60 -16.19 11.81
CA GLU A 94 -3.75 -15.42 12.73
C GLU A 94 -3.10 -14.23 12.01
N ALA A 95 -2.62 -14.43 10.78
CA ALA A 95 -2.03 -13.37 9.98
C ALA A 95 -3.08 -12.31 9.62
N LEU A 96 -4.29 -12.72 9.25
CA LEU A 96 -5.39 -11.82 8.95
C LEU A 96 -5.83 -11.02 10.19
N ALA A 97 -5.95 -11.67 11.34
CA ALA A 97 -6.29 -11.01 12.60
C ALA A 97 -5.22 -9.98 13.03
N ALA A 98 -3.94 -10.29 12.79
CA ALA A 98 -2.84 -9.36 13.06
C ALA A 98 -2.87 -8.14 12.12
N LEU A 99 -3.19 -8.34 10.83
CA LEU A 99 -3.44 -7.27 9.87
C LEU A 99 -4.59 -6.37 10.34
N ASP A 100 -5.72 -6.96 10.70
CA ASP A 100 -6.92 -6.24 11.15
C ASP A 100 -6.64 -5.39 12.38
N LYS A 101 -5.86 -5.92 13.31
CA LYS A 101 -5.44 -5.19 14.50
C LYS A 101 -4.62 -3.94 14.16
N GLU A 102 -3.70 -4.03 13.20
CA GLU A 102 -2.88 -2.86 12.82
C GLU A 102 -3.70 -1.84 12.02
N ILE A 103 -4.61 -2.28 11.16
CA ILE A 103 -5.55 -1.39 10.47
C ILE A 103 -6.44 -0.67 11.49
N GLN A 104 -6.98 -1.37 12.47
CA GLN A 104 -7.78 -0.76 13.52
C GLN A 104 -7.00 0.27 14.33
N ARG A 105 -5.74 -0.03 14.61
CA ARG A 105 -4.84 0.91 15.31
C ARG A 105 -4.64 2.21 14.54
N VAL A 106 -4.51 2.18 13.22
CA VAL A 106 -4.38 3.39 12.39
C VAL A 106 -5.68 4.21 12.38
N LYS A 107 -6.82 3.56 12.48
CA LYS A 107 -8.13 4.24 12.57
C LYS A 107 -8.34 4.94 13.91
N GLU A 108 -7.90 4.33 14.98
CA GLU A 108 -8.09 4.83 16.34
C GLU A 108 -7.03 5.84 16.77
N GLN A 109 -5.78 5.61 16.37
CA GLN A 109 -4.64 6.41 16.77
C GLN A 109 -4.11 7.23 15.60
N LYS A 110 -4.07 8.54 15.78
CA LYS A 110 -3.44 9.42 14.78
C LYS A 110 -2.00 9.04 14.55
N VAL A 111 -1.59 9.02 13.28
CA VAL A 111 -0.19 8.89 12.89
C VAL A 111 0.62 10.10 13.40
N THR A 112 1.87 9.88 13.75
CA THR A 112 2.72 10.96 14.26
C THR A 112 3.24 11.84 13.13
N LYS A 113 3.64 13.07 13.47
CA LYS A 113 4.22 13.99 12.51
C LYS A 113 5.52 13.44 11.92
N GLU A 114 6.30 12.73 12.72
CA GLU A 114 7.55 12.08 12.30
C GLU A 114 7.29 10.97 11.28
N GLU A 115 6.24 10.18 11.47
CA GLU A 115 5.85 9.14 10.50
C GLU A 115 5.46 9.75 9.15
N ILE A 116 4.62 10.79 9.16
CA ILE A 116 4.21 11.50 7.94
C ILE A 116 5.44 12.11 7.25
N THR A 117 6.29 12.82 7.99
CA THR A 117 7.49 13.45 7.44
C THR A 117 8.41 12.41 6.78
N ARG A 118 8.57 11.24 7.41
CA ARG A 118 9.35 10.14 6.84
C ARG A 118 8.72 9.60 5.55
N ALA A 119 7.43 9.36 5.53
CA ALA A 119 6.71 8.88 4.34
C ALA A 119 6.84 9.86 3.17
N ILE A 120 6.63 11.15 3.41
CA ILE A 120 6.78 12.20 2.40
C ILE A 120 8.23 12.30 1.91
N LYS A 121 9.22 12.21 2.82
CA LYS A 121 10.64 12.23 2.44
C LYS A 121 11.01 11.04 1.54
N GLN A 122 10.49 9.86 1.85
CA GLN A 122 10.69 8.67 1.02
C GLN A 122 10.02 8.82 -0.35
N ALA A 123 8.78 9.33 -0.40
CA ALA A 123 8.08 9.59 -1.66
C ALA A 123 8.82 10.60 -2.53
N ARG A 124 9.36 11.66 -1.94
CA ARG A 124 10.21 12.65 -2.65
C ARG A 124 11.46 12.01 -3.25
N ALA A 125 12.14 11.16 -2.50
CA ALA A 125 13.31 10.46 -3.00
C ALA A 125 12.97 9.56 -4.19
N LEU A 126 11.88 8.79 -4.09
CA LEU A 126 11.41 7.93 -5.17
C LEU A 126 10.98 8.72 -6.41
N PHE A 127 10.28 9.82 -6.20
CA PHE A 127 9.90 10.71 -7.29
C PHE A 127 11.13 11.29 -8.01
N ALA A 128 12.13 11.73 -7.26
CA ALA A 128 13.38 12.24 -7.82
C ALA A 128 14.10 11.16 -8.65
N TYR A 129 14.26 9.95 -8.12
CA TYR A 129 14.85 8.84 -8.86
C TYR A 129 14.01 8.43 -10.09
N GLY A 130 12.67 8.36 -9.94
CA GLY A 130 11.76 8.03 -11.02
C GLY A 130 11.68 9.09 -12.13
N SER A 131 12.10 10.32 -11.87
CA SER A 131 12.13 11.42 -12.83
C SER A 131 13.55 11.93 -13.17
N GLU A 132 14.57 11.12 -12.90
CA GLU A 132 15.98 11.52 -13.08
C GLU A 132 16.35 11.82 -14.53
N ASN A 133 15.78 11.10 -15.48
CA ASN A 133 16.10 11.26 -16.89
C ASN A 133 14.89 11.69 -17.72
N ILE A 134 15.15 12.27 -18.89
CA ILE A 134 14.13 12.84 -19.77
C ILE A 134 13.12 11.78 -20.28
N THR A 135 13.56 10.53 -20.46
CA THR A 135 12.68 9.42 -20.89
C THR A 135 11.63 9.13 -19.81
N ASN A 136 12.07 9.04 -18.57
CA ASN A 136 11.17 8.83 -17.44
C ASN A 136 10.23 10.01 -17.21
N GLN A 137 10.75 11.25 -17.35
CA GLN A 137 9.91 12.45 -17.27
C GLN A 137 8.83 12.45 -18.34
N GLY A 138 9.19 12.18 -19.58
CA GLY A 138 8.23 12.06 -20.69
C GLY A 138 7.21 10.95 -20.47
N PHE A 139 7.65 9.80 -19.96
CA PHE A 139 6.75 8.72 -19.60
C PHE A 139 5.74 9.15 -18.52
N TRP A 140 6.21 9.75 -17.42
CA TRP A 140 5.33 10.15 -16.31
C TRP A 140 4.34 11.23 -16.70
N LEU A 141 4.76 12.22 -17.50
CA LEU A 141 3.86 13.26 -18.03
C LEU A 141 2.79 12.65 -18.92
N GLY A 142 3.17 11.78 -19.86
CA GLY A 142 2.23 11.10 -20.74
C GLY A 142 1.30 10.14 -19.99
N TYR A 143 1.83 9.41 -19.00
CA TYR A 143 1.02 8.52 -18.18
C TYR A 143 0.02 9.28 -17.30
N ALA A 144 0.44 10.40 -16.69
CA ALA A 144 -0.46 11.24 -15.91
C ALA A 144 -1.61 11.82 -16.77
N GLU A 145 -1.33 12.16 -18.02
CA GLU A 145 -2.36 12.63 -18.96
C GLU A 145 -3.40 11.56 -19.26
N MET A 146 -3.02 10.28 -19.21
CA MET A 146 -3.96 9.17 -19.44
C MET A 146 -4.99 8.99 -18.32
N PHE A 147 -4.67 9.25 -17.07
CA PHE A 147 -5.58 9.00 -15.93
C PHE A 147 -6.09 10.28 -15.25
N ALA A 148 -5.48 11.42 -15.50
CA ALA A 148 -5.88 12.73 -14.96
C ALA A 148 -5.51 13.85 -15.94
N ASN A 149 -4.33 14.45 -15.76
CA ASN A 149 -3.69 15.41 -16.63
C ASN A 149 -2.22 15.57 -16.20
N TYR A 150 -1.38 16.20 -17.04
CA TYR A 150 0.04 16.40 -16.75
C TYR A 150 0.28 17.20 -15.44
N ASN A 151 -0.60 18.16 -15.11
CA ASN A 151 -0.49 18.95 -13.89
C ASN A 151 -0.62 18.10 -12.60
N TRP A 152 -1.25 16.92 -12.70
CA TRP A 152 -1.28 15.96 -11.60
C TRP A 152 0.13 15.52 -11.21
N PHE A 153 0.98 15.25 -12.19
CA PHE A 153 2.38 14.89 -11.95
C PHE A 153 3.19 16.07 -11.41
N GLU A 154 3.04 17.26 -11.97
CA GLU A 154 3.75 18.46 -11.52
C GLU A 154 3.41 18.84 -10.07
N THR A 155 2.14 18.73 -9.69
CA THR A 155 1.67 19.06 -8.32
C THR A 155 1.73 17.89 -7.33
N TYR A 156 2.20 16.73 -7.76
CA TYR A 156 2.18 15.49 -6.96
C TYR A 156 2.83 15.65 -5.58
N LEU A 157 4.07 16.17 -5.54
CA LEU A 157 4.82 16.32 -4.28
C LEU A 157 4.23 17.41 -3.37
N GLU A 158 3.65 18.44 -3.95
CA GLU A 158 2.93 19.47 -3.19
C GLU A 158 1.71 18.88 -2.49
N LYS A 159 0.86 18.16 -3.23
CA LYS A 159 -0.34 17.53 -2.70
C LYS A 159 -0.03 16.47 -1.64
N LEU A 160 1.02 15.66 -1.83
CA LEU A 160 1.49 14.74 -0.79
C LEU A 160 1.92 15.48 0.48
N SER A 161 2.62 16.61 0.32
CA SER A 161 3.15 17.40 1.44
C SER A 161 2.05 18.10 2.23
N ALA A 162 0.89 18.32 1.64
CA ALA A 162 -0.27 18.94 2.28
C ALA A 162 -1.07 17.95 3.15
N VAL A 163 -0.83 16.64 3.02
CA VAL A 163 -1.57 15.62 3.77
C VAL A 163 -1.30 15.70 5.27
N THR A 164 -2.38 15.71 6.05
CA THR A 164 -2.35 15.79 7.51
C THR A 164 -2.67 14.44 8.18
N ALA A 165 -2.35 14.32 9.47
CA ALA A 165 -2.73 13.14 10.26
C ALA A 165 -4.26 12.93 10.35
N LYS A 166 -5.03 14.02 10.27
CA LYS A 166 -6.50 13.98 10.26
C LYS A 166 -7.00 13.37 8.96
N ASP A 167 -6.43 13.78 7.82
CA ASP A 167 -6.82 13.26 6.50
C ASP A 167 -6.51 11.77 6.40
N ILE A 168 -5.35 11.33 6.88
CA ILE A 168 -4.96 9.91 6.92
C ILE A 168 -5.94 9.10 7.77
N GLN A 169 -6.31 9.59 8.95
CA GLN A 169 -7.27 8.92 9.82
C GLN A 169 -8.66 8.86 9.20
N GLN A 170 -9.09 9.93 8.54
CA GLN A 170 -10.38 10.00 7.85
C GLN A 170 -10.45 8.95 6.74
N VAL A 171 -9.47 8.89 5.84
CA VAL A 171 -9.47 7.92 4.75
C VAL A 171 -9.27 6.48 5.23
N ALA A 172 -8.52 6.25 6.30
CA ALA A 172 -8.43 4.93 6.90
C ALA A 172 -9.80 4.42 7.38
N ASN A 173 -10.60 5.29 8.01
CA ASN A 173 -11.95 4.96 8.46
C ASN A 173 -12.93 4.79 7.29
N GLU A 174 -12.79 5.56 6.23
CA GLU A 174 -13.70 5.51 5.07
C GLU A 174 -13.44 4.28 4.19
N TYR A 175 -12.18 3.98 3.88
CA TYR A 175 -11.83 2.98 2.85
C TYR A 175 -11.44 1.61 3.42
N LEU A 176 -10.79 1.54 4.59
CA LEU A 176 -10.32 0.26 5.14
C LEU A 176 -11.37 -0.42 6.03
N LYS A 177 -12.61 -0.54 5.54
CA LYS A 177 -13.72 -1.17 6.27
C LYS A 177 -13.73 -2.69 6.04
N PRO A 178 -13.87 -3.52 7.07
CA PRO A 178 -13.97 -4.97 6.91
C PRO A 178 -15.13 -5.41 6.00
N GLN A 179 -16.24 -4.64 5.98
CA GLN A 179 -17.44 -4.95 5.21
C GLN A 179 -17.28 -4.65 3.70
N SER A 180 -16.30 -3.83 3.31
CA SER A 180 -16.06 -3.40 1.93
C SER A 180 -14.76 -3.95 1.34
N ARG A 181 -14.25 -5.05 1.90
CA ARG A 181 -13.06 -5.73 1.40
C ARG A 181 -13.37 -7.12 0.86
N VAL A 182 -12.50 -7.58 -0.02
CA VAL A 182 -12.45 -8.99 -0.46
C VAL A 182 -11.17 -9.61 0.08
N VAL A 183 -11.27 -10.81 0.64
CA VAL A 183 -10.12 -11.59 1.13
C VAL A 183 -10.03 -12.87 0.33
N GLY A 184 -8.93 -13.04 -0.38
CA GLY A 184 -8.56 -14.29 -1.04
C GLY A 184 -7.47 -15.00 -0.24
N THR A 185 -7.69 -16.28 0.07
CA THR A 185 -6.68 -17.13 0.72
C THR A 185 -6.37 -18.31 -0.18
N TYR A 186 -5.10 -18.50 -0.50
CA TYR A 186 -4.58 -19.69 -1.14
C TYR A 186 -3.96 -20.59 -0.07
N VAL A 187 -4.52 -21.79 0.06
CA VAL A 187 -4.04 -22.81 0.99
C VAL A 187 -3.38 -23.92 0.19
N PRO A 188 -2.10 -24.26 0.45
CA PRO A 188 -1.45 -25.34 -0.24
C PRO A 188 -2.06 -26.67 0.18
N GLN A 189 -2.35 -27.52 -0.79
CA GLN A 189 -2.64 -28.93 -0.53
C GLN A 189 -1.30 -29.66 -0.38
N GLU A 190 -1.08 -30.31 0.75
CA GLU A 190 0.06 -31.22 0.88
C GLU A 190 -0.03 -32.24 -0.25
N GLY A 191 0.96 -32.20 -1.14
CA GLY A 191 1.03 -33.13 -2.25
C GLY A 191 1.04 -34.55 -1.70
N LYS A 192 0.05 -35.36 -2.08
CA LYS A 192 0.18 -36.81 -2.03
C LYS A 192 1.32 -37.14 -2.97
N SER A 193 2.54 -37.26 -2.44
CA SER A 193 3.69 -37.87 -3.12
C SER A 193 3.43 -39.35 -3.33
#